data_3596104def3f99600d066e271fcb92cb
#
_entry.id   3596104def3f99600d066e271fcb92cb
#
_cell.length_a   1.000
_cell.length_b   1.000
_cell.length_c   1.000
_cell.angle_alpha   90.00
_cell.angle_beta   90.00
_cell.angle_gamma   90.00
#
_symmetry.space_group_name_H-M   'P 1'
#
loop_
_entity.id
_entity.type
_entity.pdbx_description
1 polymer ?
#
loop_
_entity_poly.entity_id
_entity_poly.type
_entity_poly.pdbx_seq_one_letter_code
_entity_poly.pdbx_strand_id
1 'polypeptide(L)'
;MWYKIKNETEVFTPSVLIYPDRIQENIRRMINIAGDVSRLRPHVKTHKMAEVVQFQVKQNITKFKCATFTEMEMTAANGGTDILLAYPVLGPAIKKYFSIVKKYSQVTFSVLVDNEKSFTDLTDEARNQQQKVNVFIDIDNGMHRTGIEPEFAFQLARSISKNSWLELIGLHIYDGHIHISDFKTREEQCEGDFKAVDELVQKLKNAGIEISELACGGTFTFPIHAKYKNRTLCPGTPVLWDAGYEEKIPDLDFLTAAVLAGRVISKPHGKVCFDLGHKTMASEMTHPRLKFLDIQMDNVENQSEEHLVISTPDAKKLNPGDFVYAIPIHICPTIALHEQVYVVENNKVVGTWEVVARKRTF
;
A
#
# COMPACT_ATOMS: atom_id res chain seq x y z
N MET A 1 -7.46 18.43 -20.55
CA MET A 1 -6.77 17.21 -20.07
C MET A 1 -6.91 17.19 -18.55
N TRP A 2 -7.25 16.06 -17.97
CA TRP A 2 -7.59 15.93 -16.55
C TRP A 2 -6.43 16.25 -15.59
N TYR A 3 -5.18 16.00 -16.02
CA TYR A 3 -3.97 16.14 -15.20
C TYR A 3 -3.35 17.55 -15.25
N LYS A 4 -3.67 18.39 -16.25
CA LYS A 4 -3.07 19.73 -16.39
C LYS A 4 -3.60 20.71 -15.35
N ILE A 5 -2.68 21.50 -14.81
CA ILE A 5 -3.01 22.59 -13.88
C ILE A 5 -2.85 23.96 -14.57
N LYS A 6 -3.59 24.95 -14.08
CA LYS A 6 -3.60 26.32 -14.65
C LYS A 6 -2.51 27.22 -14.05
N ASN A 7 -1.99 26.84 -12.87
CA ASN A 7 -1.02 27.62 -12.10
C ASN A 7 0.34 26.90 -11.98
N GLU A 8 0.84 26.35 -13.08
CA GLU A 8 2.14 25.65 -13.16
C GLU A 8 3.30 26.50 -12.63
N THR A 9 3.22 27.83 -12.76
CA THR A 9 4.24 28.78 -12.29
C THR A 9 4.35 28.89 -10.77
N GLU A 10 3.34 28.44 -10.03
CA GLU A 10 3.29 28.45 -8.57
C GLU A 10 3.78 27.14 -7.96
N VAL A 11 4.08 26.12 -8.79
CA VAL A 11 4.43 24.78 -8.34
C VAL A 11 5.92 24.54 -8.43
N PHE A 12 6.55 24.26 -7.30
CA PHE A 12 7.92 23.79 -7.25
C PHE A 12 8.04 22.36 -7.78
N THR A 13 9.05 22.10 -8.59
CA THR A 13 9.37 20.77 -9.12
C THR A 13 10.77 20.36 -8.70
N PRO A 14 11.06 19.07 -8.59
CA PRO A 14 10.13 17.94 -8.79
C PRO A 14 9.15 17.77 -7.64
N SER A 15 7.92 17.38 -7.94
CA SER A 15 6.87 17.19 -6.94
C SER A 15 5.81 16.17 -7.37
N VAL A 16 4.91 15.82 -6.48
CA VAL A 16 3.73 14.99 -6.78
C VAL A 16 2.47 15.84 -6.70
N LEU A 17 1.64 15.74 -7.73
CA LEU A 17 0.28 16.30 -7.78
C LEU A 17 -0.72 15.20 -7.42
N ILE A 18 -1.61 15.47 -6.48
CA ILE A 18 -2.68 14.55 -6.04
C ILE A 18 -4.03 15.13 -6.47
N TYR A 19 -4.90 14.26 -6.99
CA TYR A 19 -6.23 14.58 -7.49
C TYR A 19 -7.31 13.93 -6.60
N PRO A 20 -7.83 14.64 -5.58
CA PRO A 20 -8.78 14.11 -4.59
C PRO A 20 -10.03 13.47 -5.18
N ASP A 21 -10.59 14.06 -6.24
CA ASP A 21 -11.79 13.52 -6.89
C ASP A 21 -11.54 12.12 -7.47
N ARG A 22 -10.33 11.89 -8.02
CA ARG A 22 -9.93 10.59 -8.57
C ARG A 22 -9.66 9.57 -7.45
N ILE A 23 -9.11 10.00 -6.32
CA ILE A 23 -8.96 9.16 -5.12
C ILE A 23 -10.33 8.70 -4.64
N GLN A 24 -11.29 9.60 -4.51
CA GLN A 24 -12.65 9.27 -4.04
C GLN A 24 -13.37 8.33 -5.01
N GLU A 25 -13.22 8.54 -6.31
CA GLU A 25 -13.72 7.62 -7.33
C GLU A 25 -13.08 6.23 -7.21
N ASN A 26 -11.77 6.15 -6.99
CA ASN A 26 -11.05 4.88 -6.79
C ASN A 26 -11.54 4.15 -5.53
N ILE A 27 -11.79 4.87 -4.44
CA ILE A 27 -12.36 4.28 -3.22
C ILE A 27 -13.75 3.68 -3.53
N ARG A 28 -14.59 4.39 -4.29
CA ARG A 28 -15.90 3.88 -4.71
C ARG A 28 -15.78 2.61 -5.58
N ARG A 29 -14.82 2.59 -6.52
CA ARG A 29 -14.54 1.39 -7.34
C ARG A 29 -14.06 0.21 -6.50
N MET A 30 -13.20 0.45 -5.50
CA MET A 30 -12.79 -0.59 -4.54
C MET A 30 -13.98 -1.18 -3.80
N ILE A 31 -14.91 -0.34 -3.32
CA ILE A 31 -16.13 -0.79 -2.63
C ILE A 31 -17.01 -1.62 -3.57
N ASN A 32 -17.16 -1.21 -4.81
CA ASN A 32 -17.94 -1.95 -5.81
C ASN A 32 -17.36 -3.35 -6.08
N ILE A 33 -16.03 -3.48 -6.21
CA ILE A 33 -15.37 -4.78 -6.37
C ILE A 33 -15.55 -5.64 -5.13
N ALA A 34 -15.43 -5.06 -3.94
CA ALA A 34 -15.59 -5.79 -2.69
C ALA A 34 -17.03 -6.27 -2.45
N GLY A 35 -18.02 -5.57 -3.02
CA GLY A 35 -19.45 -5.83 -2.84
C GLY A 35 -20.01 -5.47 -1.47
N ASP A 36 -19.18 -5.50 -0.42
CA ASP A 36 -19.49 -5.10 0.95
C ASP A 36 -18.29 -4.35 1.53
N VAL A 37 -18.53 -3.12 1.98
CA VAL A 37 -17.49 -2.25 2.53
C VAL A 37 -16.82 -2.83 3.77
N SER A 38 -17.53 -3.62 4.57
CA SER A 38 -17.02 -4.25 5.78
C SER A 38 -15.91 -5.29 5.51
N ARG A 39 -15.80 -5.75 4.25
CA ARG A 39 -14.75 -6.66 3.78
C ARG A 39 -13.46 -5.95 3.39
N LEU A 40 -13.45 -4.62 3.31
CA LEU A 40 -12.26 -3.87 2.96
C LEU A 40 -11.38 -3.60 4.18
N ARG A 41 -10.09 -3.94 4.07
CA ARG A 41 -8.99 -3.58 4.99
C ARG A 41 -7.83 -3.03 4.15
N PRO A 42 -8.01 -1.86 3.50
CA PRO A 42 -7.01 -1.33 2.58
C PRO A 42 -5.69 -1.01 3.27
N HIS A 43 -4.58 -1.17 2.52
CA HIS A 43 -3.24 -0.94 3.03
C HIS A 43 -2.82 0.53 2.85
N VAL A 44 -2.60 1.26 3.93
CA VAL A 44 -2.26 2.70 3.90
C VAL A 44 -0.81 2.99 3.48
N LYS A 45 0.06 1.97 3.36
CA LYS A 45 1.49 2.14 3.01
C LYS A 45 1.70 2.82 1.65
N THR A 46 0.71 2.78 0.75
CA THR A 46 0.82 3.36 -0.58
C THR A 46 0.78 4.89 -0.52
N HIS A 47 -0.17 5.44 0.23
CA HIS A 47 -0.38 6.89 0.26
C HIS A 47 0.25 7.59 1.48
N LYS A 48 0.27 6.97 2.66
CA LYS A 48 0.89 7.51 3.89
C LYS A 48 0.35 8.90 4.32
N MET A 49 -0.86 9.26 3.88
CA MET A 49 -1.51 10.56 4.07
C MET A 49 -2.79 10.42 4.90
N ALA A 50 -2.99 11.35 5.82
CA ALA A 50 -4.14 11.40 6.72
C ALA A 50 -5.46 11.60 5.97
N GLU A 51 -5.46 12.50 5.00
CA GLU A 51 -6.64 12.89 4.22
C GLU A 51 -7.20 11.71 3.41
N VAL A 52 -6.34 10.84 2.91
CA VAL A 52 -6.78 9.63 2.19
C VAL A 52 -7.47 8.65 3.15
N VAL A 53 -6.96 8.50 4.38
CA VAL A 53 -7.65 7.71 5.43
C VAL A 53 -9.02 8.32 5.72
N GLN A 54 -9.11 9.65 5.87
CA GLN A 54 -10.39 10.33 6.12
C GLN A 54 -11.40 10.14 4.98
N PHE A 55 -10.94 10.13 3.70
CA PHE A 55 -11.83 9.82 2.57
C PHE A 55 -12.36 8.38 2.64
N GLN A 56 -11.52 7.43 3.01
CA GLN A 56 -11.93 6.03 3.18
C GLN A 56 -12.93 5.87 4.35
N VAL A 57 -12.65 6.52 5.49
CA VAL A 57 -13.55 6.52 6.66
C VAL A 57 -14.92 7.15 6.33
N LYS A 58 -14.95 8.24 5.57
CA LYS A 58 -16.21 8.86 5.08
C LYS A 58 -17.06 7.92 4.22
N GLN A 59 -16.43 6.89 3.63
CA GLN A 59 -17.11 5.83 2.87
C GLN A 59 -17.34 4.57 3.71
N ASN A 60 -17.32 4.68 5.04
CA ASN A 60 -17.50 3.60 6.02
C ASN A 60 -16.44 2.49 5.97
N ILE A 61 -15.27 2.74 5.41
CA ILE A 61 -14.12 1.85 5.56
C ILE A 61 -13.48 2.17 6.93
N THR A 62 -13.54 1.23 7.85
CA THR A 62 -13.06 1.42 9.24
C THR A 62 -11.91 0.50 9.60
N LYS A 63 -11.72 -0.58 8.82
CA LYS A 63 -10.62 -1.53 8.96
C LYS A 63 -9.46 -1.12 8.04
N PHE A 64 -8.23 -1.16 8.56
CA PHE A 64 -7.03 -0.78 7.80
C PHE A 64 -5.87 -1.74 8.05
N LYS A 65 -4.96 -1.81 7.07
CA LYS A 65 -3.68 -2.50 7.16
C LYS A 65 -2.52 -1.51 7.10
N CYS A 66 -1.57 -1.63 8.00
CA CYS A 66 -0.41 -0.76 8.13
C CYS A 66 0.89 -1.58 8.07
N ALA A 67 2.00 -0.97 7.66
CA ALA A 67 3.33 -1.59 7.65
C ALA A 67 4.30 -0.95 8.65
N THR A 68 3.96 0.20 9.23
CA THR A 68 4.81 0.92 10.19
C THR A 68 4.00 1.49 11.34
N PHE A 69 4.68 1.80 12.45
CA PHE A 69 4.04 2.44 13.59
C PHE A 69 3.48 3.82 13.27
N THR A 70 4.17 4.60 12.43
CA THR A 70 3.67 5.91 12.02
C THR A 70 2.40 5.81 11.17
N GLU A 71 2.31 4.80 10.29
CA GLU A 71 1.07 4.49 9.57
C GLU A 71 -0.06 4.09 10.54
N MET A 72 0.26 3.28 11.57
CA MET A 72 -0.68 2.85 12.61
C MET A 72 -1.22 4.06 13.39
N GLU A 73 -0.35 4.97 13.87
CA GLU A 73 -0.74 6.19 14.58
C GLU A 73 -1.53 7.15 13.69
N MET A 74 -1.07 7.38 12.45
CA MET A 74 -1.78 8.22 11.48
C MET A 74 -3.20 7.70 11.24
N THR A 75 -3.35 6.40 11.04
CA THR A 75 -4.65 5.78 10.75
C THR A 75 -5.59 5.88 11.95
N ALA A 76 -5.10 5.60 13.17
CA ALA A 76 -5.86 5.72 14.40
C ALA A 76 -6.33 7.16 14.66
N ALA A 77 -5.45 8.13 14.43
CA ALA A 77 -5.75 9.56 14.61
C ALA A 77 -6.77 10.10 13.59
N ASN A 78 -6.99 9.39 12.48
CA ASN A 78 -7.88 9.84 11.39
C ASN A 78 -9.12 8.94 11.17
N GLY A 79 -9.54 8.22 12.22
CA GLY A 79 -10.83 7.54 12.26
C GLY A 79 -10.81 6.05 11.88
N GLY A 80 -9.63 5.46 11.68
CA GLY A 80 -9.52 3.99 11.63
C GLY A 80 -9.81 3.38 12.99
N THR A 81 -10.72 2.40 13.06
CA THR A 81 -11.16 1.79 14.33
C THR A 81 -10.69 0.35 14.51
N ASP A 82 -10.24 -0.30 13.43
CA ASP A 82 -9.65 -1.65 13.44
C ASP A 82 -8.41 -1.65 12.55
N ILE A 83 -7.23 -1.78 13.18
CA ILE A 83 -5.94 -1.57 12.51
C ILE A 83 -5.05 -2.79 12.70
N LEU A 84 -4.73 -3.46 11.58
CA LEU A 84 -3.76 -4.55 11.53
C LEU A 84 -2.37 -3.99 11.18
N LEU A 85 -1.43 -4.06 12.12
CA LEU A 85 -0.02 -3.88 11.83
C LEU A 85 0.51 -5.14 11.15
N ALA A 86 0.55 -5.15 9.83
CA ALA A 86 1.00 -6.27 9.00
C ALA A 86 2.53 -6.31 8.92
N TYR A 87 3.16 -6.34 10.09
CA TYR A 87 4.60 -6.42 10.29
C TYR A 87 4.89 -7.10 11.63
N PRO A 88 5.77 -8.12 11.70
CA PRO A 88 6.15 -8.74 12.95
C PRO A 88 6.86 -7.74 13.87
N VAL A 89 6.45 -7.69 15.14
CA VAL A 89 7.08 -6.82 16.15
C VAL A 89 8.05 -7.63 16.99
N LEU A 90 9.30 -7.18 17.05
CA LEU A 90 10.39 -7.88 17.75
C LEU A 90 11.23 -6.89 18.54
N GLY A 91 11.82 -7.36 19.64
CA GLY A 91 12.70 -6.52 20.47
C GLY A 91 12.03 -5.23 20.94
N PRO A 92 12.66 -4.05 20.76
CA PRO A 92 12.11 -2.78 21.24
C PRO A 92 10.79 -2.38 20.57
N ALA A 93 10.50 -2.95 19.38
CA ALA A 93 9.27 -2.68 18.66
C ALA A 93 8.02 -3.16 19.41
N ILE A 94 8.14 -4.19 20.25
CA ILE A 94 7.02 -4.68 21.08
C ILE A 94 6.56 -3.59 22.05
N LYS A 95 7.48 -2.94 22.77
CA LYS A 95 7.15 -1.85 23.71
C LYS A 95 6.54 -0.65 22.97
N LYS A 96 7.06 -0.32 21.78
CA LYS A 96 6.49 0.74 20.94
C LYS A 96 5.06 0.41 20.52
N TYR A 97 4.77 -0.83 20.13
CA TYR A 97 3.41 -1.29 19.82
C TYR A 97 2.46 -1.02 21.00
N PHE A 98 2.80 -1.47 22.21
CA PHE A 98 1.96 -1.27 23.39
C PHE A 98 1.76 0.22 23.73
N SER A 99 2.78 1.05 23.54
CA SER A 99 2.65 2.50 23.75
C SER A 99 1.58 3.14 22.84
N ILE A 100 1.48 2.70 21.59
CA ILE A 100 0.47 3.17 20.63
C ILE A 100 -0.91 2.63 20.99
N VAL A 101 -1.01 1.34 21.28
CA VAL A 101 -2.28 0.71 21.72
C VAL A 101 -2.85 1.43 22.95
N LYS A 102 -2.01 1.77 23.92
CA LYS A 102 -2.41 2.51 25.12
C LYS A 102 -2.84 3.95 24.80
N LYS A 103 -2.15 4.62 23.87
CA LYS A 103 -2.47 5.99 23.44
C LYS A 103 -3.82 6.08 22.73
N TYR A 104 -4.20 5.05 21.96
CA TYR A 104 -5.44 5.01 21.18
C TYR A 104 -6.34 3.86 21.67
N SER A 105 -6.68 3.86 22.95
CA SER A 105 -7.39 2.77 23.63
C SER A 105 -8.78 2.45 23.08
N GLN A 106 -9.38 3.37 22.31
CA GLN A 106 -10.67 3.20 21.62
C GLN A 106 -10.55 2.46 20.28
N VAL A 107 -9.32 2.20 19.81
CA VAL A 107 -9.06 1.53 18.52
C VAL A 107 -8.67 0.08 18.78
N THR A 108 -9.23 -0.83 18.01
CA THR A 108 -8.83 -2.23 17.99
C THR A 108 -7.54 -2.39 17.17
N PHE A 109 -6.48 -2.86 17.82
CA PHE A 109 -5.22 -3.14 17.16
C PHE A 109 -4.94 -4.62 17.14
N SER A 110 -4.38 -5.07 16.01
CA SER A 110 -3.87 -6.42 15.84
C SER A 110 -2.45 -6.38 15.28
N VAL A 111 -1.67 -7.44 15.54
CA VAL A 111 -0.30 -7.57 15.06
C VAL A 111 -0.04 -8.98 14.55
N LEU A 112 1.02 -9.16 13.75
CA LEU A 112 1.38 -10.46 13.19
C LEU A 112 2.26 -11.26 14.15
N VAL A 113 2.03 -12.58 14.16
CA VAL A 113 2.93 -13.60 14.70
C VAL A 113 3.09 -14.73 13.67
N ASP A 114 4.29 -15.28 13.54
CA ASP A 114 4.61 -16.32 12.56
C ASP A 114 5.57 -17.40 13.11
N ASN A 115 5.99 -17.28 14.36
CA ASN A 115 6.91 -18.21 14.99
C ASN A 115 6.80 -18.18 16.53
N GLU A 116 7.34 -19.22 17.19
CA GLU A 116 7.32 -19.36 18.64
C GLU A 116 8.03 -18.21 19.39
N LYS A 117 9.08 -17.64 18.81
CA LYS A 117 9.79 -16.51 19.45
C LYS A 117 8.93 -15.26 19.49
N SER A 118 8.31 -14.90 18.37
CA SER A 118 7.41 -13.73 18.30
C SER A 118 6.19 -13.92 19.20
N PHE A 119 5.63 -15.15 19.26
CA PHE A 119 4.57 -15.52 20.16
C PHE A 119 4.98 -15.36 21.63
N THR A 120 6.14 -15.90 22.03
CA THR A 120 6.60 -15.86 23.43
C THR A 120 6.91 -14.42 23.87
N ASP A 121 7.70 -13.69 23.10
CA ASP A 121 8.10 -12.31 23.43
C ASP A 121 6.86 -11.38 23.54
N LEU A 122 5.89 -11.53 22.65
CA LEU A 122 4.66 -10.75 22.68
C LEU A 122 3.78 -11.13 23.88
N THR A 123 3.69 -12.43 24.21
CA THR A 123 2.97 -12.94 25.40
C THR A 123 3.55 -12.37 26.68
N ASP A 124 4.88 -12.38 26.82
CA ASP A 124 5.55 -11.90 28.02
C ASP A 124 5.33 -10.40 28.23
N GLU A 125 5.43 -9.60 27.17
CA GLU A 125 5.16 -8.17 27.28
C GLU A 125 3.66 -7.90 27.51
N ALA A 126 2.74 -8.63 26.88
CA ALA A 126 1.30 -8.55 27.14
C ALA A 126 0.96 -8.80 28.61
N ARG A 127 1.61 -9.81 29.21
CA ARG A 127 1.51 -10.11 30.64
C ARG A 127 2.06 -8.98 31.49
N ASN A 128 3.24 -8.46 31.16
CA ASN A 128 3.86 -7.35 31.89
C ASN A 128 3.01 -6.09 31.86
N GLN A 129 2.38 -5.79 30.72
CA GLN A 129 1.50 -4.63 30.54
C GLN A 129 0.06 -4.88 31.05
N GLN A 130 -0.28 -6.10 31.47
CA GLN A 130 -1.63 -6.53 31.85
C GLN A 130 -2.67 -6.22 30.75
N GLN A 131 -2.28 -6.39 29.48
CA GLN A 131 -3.08 -6.00 28.31
C GLN A 131 -3.13 -7.14 27.30
N LYS A 132 -4.34 -7.61 26.96
CA LYS A 132 -4.53 -8.59 25.88
C LYS A 132 -4.21 -7.98 24.51
N VAL A 133 -3.72 -8.82 23.62
CA VAL A 133 -3.32 -8.44 22.26
C VAL A 133 -4.01 -9.33 21.24
N ASN A 134 -4.67 -8.72 20.27
CA ASN A 134 -5.21 -9.42 19.11
C ASN A 134 -4.08 -9.74 18.12
N VAL A 135 -4.04 -10.99 17.66
CA VAL A 135 -3.01 -11.44 16.74
C VAL A 135 -3.60 -12.11 15.50
N PHE A 136 -2.90 -11.93 14.39
CA PHE A 136 -3.08 -12.72 13.18
C PHE A 136 -1.84 -13.58 12.99
N ILE A 137 -2.03 -14.84 12.60
CA ILE A 137 -0.91 -15.64 12.13
C ILE A 137 -0.59 -15.22 10.69
N ASP A 138 0.65 -14.80 10.46
CA ASP A 138 1.14 -14.53 9.10
C ASP A 138 1.43 -15.86 8.40
N ILE A 139 0.78 -16.07 7.26
CA ILE A 139 0.89 -17.32 6.50
C ILE A 139 1.73 -17.07 5.24
N ASP A 140 2.79 -17.86 5.08
CA ASP A 140 3.50 -17.93 3.81
C ASP A 140 2.82 -18.93 2.87
N ASN A 141 2.10 -18.40 1.90
CA ASN A 141 1.45 -19.18 0.85
C ASN A 141 2.17 -19.07 -0.51
N GLY A 142 3.48 -18.74 -0.49
CA GLY A 142 4.30 -18.68 -1.70
C GLY A 142 5.10 -17.39 -1.88
N MET A 143 4.92 -16.38 -1.01
CA MET A 143 5.68 -15.13 -1.07
C MET A 143 7.14 -15.29 -0.57
N HIS A 144 7.39 -16.24 0.33
CA HIS A 144 8.70 -16.57 0.92
C HIS A 144 9.46 -15.35 1.47
N ARG A 145 8.73 -14.47 2.18
CA ARG A 145 9.28 -13.25 2.77
C ARG A 145 9.19 -13.22 4.29
N THR A 146 8.00 -13.43 4.82
CA THR A 146 7.64 -13.60 6.23
C THR A 146 6.50 -14.59 6.28
N GLY A 147 6.17 -15.05 7.47
CA GLY A 147 5.08 -16.00 7.66
C GLY A 147 5.56 -17.41 7.93
N ILE A 148 4.64 -18.21 8.43
CA ILE A 148 4.79 -19.65 8.66
C ILE A 148 4.03 -20.40 7.56
N GLU A 149 4.60 -21.51 7.06
CA GLU A 149 3.92 -22.36 6.10
C GLU A 149 2.62 -22.92 6.70
N PRO A 150 1.54 -23.09 5.92
CA PRO A 150 0.23 -23.53 6.41
C PRO A 150 0.29 -24.84 7.22
N GLU A 151 1.15 -25.76 6.83
CA GLU A 151 1.29 -27.06 7.50
C GLU A 151 1.78 -26.96 8.95
N PHE A 152 2.62 -25.95 9.28
CA PHE A 152 3.17 -25.71 10.62
C PHE A 152 2.31 -24.73 11.45
N ALA A 153 1.47 -23.92 10.80
CA ALA A 153 0.66 -22.87 11.44
C ALA A 153 -0.36 -23.42 12.45
N PHE A 154 -0.81 -24.67 12.30
CA PHE A 154 -1.76 -25.31 13.20
C PHE A 154 -1.26 -25.37 14.64
N GLN A 155 0.01 -25.71 14.87
CA GLN A 155 0.56 -25.80 16.22
C GLN A 155 0.67 -24.41 16.87
N LEU A 156 1.10 -23.40 16.10
CA LEU A 156 1.15 -22.02 16.59
C LEU A 156 -0.26 -21.51 16.95
N ALA A 157 -1.25 -21.76 16.10
CA ALA A 157 -2.65 -21.40 16.37
C ALA A 157 -3.17 -22.07 17.65
N ARG A 158 -2.81 -23.34 17.87
CA ARG A 158 -3.16 -24.10 19.09
C ARG A 158 -2.47 -23.55 20.34
N SER A 159 -1.22 -23.08 20.23
CA SER A 159 -0.52 -22.41 21.33
C SER A 159 -1.19 -21.09 21.68
N ILE A 160 -1.52 -20.28 20.66
CA ILE A 160 -2.20 -19.00 20.85
C ILE A 160 -3.60 -19.19 21.46
N SER A 161 -4.39 -20.16 20.98
CA SER A 161 -5.77 -20.38 21.46
C SER A 161 -5.85 -20.79 22.95
N LYS A 162 -4.75 -21.29 23.51
CA LYS A 162 -4.64 -21.65 24.95
C LYS A 162 -4.03 -20.50 25.76
N ASN A 163 -3.59 -19.43 25.14
CA ASN A 163 -2.91 -18.32 25.79
C ASN A 163 -3.93 -17.34 26.38
N SER A 164 -3.68 -16.86 27.61
CA SER A 164 -4.58 -15.91 28.28
C SER A 164 -4.37 -14.45 27.85
N TRP A 165 -3.24 -14.15 27.20
CA TRP A 165 -2.79 -12.79 26.84
C TRP A 165 -2.88 -12.47 25.37
N LEU A 166 -2.90 -13.49 24.52
CA LEU A 166 -3.08 -13.31 23.08
C LEU A 166 -4.43 -13.87 22.63
N GLU A 167 -5.10 -13.17 21.75
CA GLU A 167 -6.35 -13.57 21.12
C GLU A 167 -6.15 -13.76 19.63
N LEU A 168 -6.35 -14.98 19.13
CA LEU A 168 -6.24 -15.30 17.72
C LEU A 168 -7.49 -14.79 16.99
N ILE A 169 -7.33 -13.71 16.21
CA ILE A 169 -8.40 -13.11 15.42
C ILE A 169 -8.48 -13.77 14.05
N GLY A 170 -7.34 -14.02 13.40
CA GLY A 170 -7.37 -14.47 12.03
C GLY A 170 -6.04 -14.92 11.47
N LEU A 171 -6.07 -15.12 10.17
CA LEU A 171 -4.88 -15.39 9.35
C LEU A 171 -4.63 -14.20 8.42
N HIS A 172 -3.37 -13.80 8.25
CA HIS A 172 -2.93 -12.84 7.27
C HIS A 172 -2.24 -13.59 6.13
N ILE A 173 -2.73 -13.44 4.92
CA ILE A 173 -2.28 -14.17 3.74
C ILE A 173 -1.94 -13.16 2.65
N TYR A 174 -0.65 -12.92 2.40
CA TYR A 174 -0.21 -11.97 1.39
C TYR A 174 0.49 -12.68 0.23
N ASP A 175 -0.18 -12.73 -0.88
CA ASP A 175 0.22 -13.37 -2.12
C ASP A 175 0.94 -12.42 -3.10
N GLY A 176 1.82 -11.59 -2.57
CA GLY A 176 2.53 -10.55 -3.32
C GLY A 176 3.52 -11.04 -4.38
N HIS A 177 3.75 -12.35 -4.49
CA HIS A 177 4.53 -13.00 -5.54
C HIS A 177 3.75 -13.16 -6.85
N ILE A 178 2.42 -13.08 -6.80
CA ILE A 178 1.55 -13.25 -7.96
C ILE A 178 1.49 -11.96 -8.78
N HIS A 179 2.20 -11.92 -9.91
CA HIS A 179 2.30 -10.76 -10.81
C HIS A 179 1.86 -11.06 -12.25
N ILE A 180 1.02 -12.09 -12.44
CA ILE A 180 0.57 -12.58 -13.75
C ILE A 180 -0.45 -11.61 -14.34
N SER A 181 -0.25 -11.14 -15.58
CA SER A 181 -1.14 -10.19 -16.24
C SER A 181 -2.44 -10.83 -16.71
N ASP A 182 -2.38 -12.04 -17.26
CA ASP A 182 -3.57 -12.77 -17.67
C ASP A 182 -4.43 -13.13 -16.45
N PHE A 183 -5.67 -12.64 -16.43
CA PHE A 183 -6.57 -12.80 -15.28
C PHE A 183 -6.82 -14.25 -14.92
N LYS A 184 -7.06 -15.12 -15.91
CA LYS A 184 -7.40 -16.52 -15.66
C LYS A 184 -6.23 -17.29 -15.06
N THR A 185 -5.04 -17.12 -15.62
CA THR A 185 -3.81 -17.74 -15.10
C THR A 185 -3.47 -17.21 -13.70
N ARG A 186 -3.68 -15.90 -13.46
CA ARG A 186 -3.51 -15.27 -12.14
C ARG A 186 -4.49 -15.86 -11.12
N GLU A 187 -5.74 -16.09 -11.51
CA GLU A 187 -6.76 -16.72 -10.68
C GLU A 187 -6.40 -18.15 -10.34
N GLU A 188 -6.03 -18.97 -11.35
CA GLU A 188 -5.61 -20.36 -11.15
C GLU A 188 -4.42 -20.47 -10.19
N GLN A 189 -3.43 -19.57 -10.30
CA GLN A 189 -2.30 -19.52 -9.36
C GLN A 189 -2.76 -19.14 -7.96
N CYS A 190 -3.54 -18.06 -7.82
CA CYS A 190 -4.04 -17.59 -6.53
C CYS A 190 -4.86 -18.64 -5.79
N GLU A 191 -5.76 -19.33 -6.50
CA GLU A 191 -6.58 -20.42 -5.95
C GLU A 191 -5.72 -21.64 -5.62
N GLY A 192 -4.73 -21.96 -6.45
CA GLY A 192 -3.77 -23.03 -6.22
C GLY A 192 -3.00 -22.84 -4.91
N ASP A 193 -2.43 -21.66 -4.73
CA ASP A 193 -1.64 -21.31 -3.53
C ASP A 193 -2.52 -21.20 -2.27
N PHE A 194 -3.80 -20.93 -2.43
CA PHE A 194 -4.73 -20.79 -1.30
C PHE A 194 -5.27 -22.14 -0.79
N LYS A 195 -5.12 -23.25 -1.50
CA LYS A 195 -5.63 -24.58 -1.09
C LYS A 195 -5.11 -25.02 0.28
N ALA A 196 -3.81 -24.87 0.53
CA ALA A 196 -3.22 -25.22 1.83
C ALA A 196 -3.74 -24.34 2.97
N VAL A 197 -4.11 -23.09 2.67
CA VAL A 197 -4.76 -22.19 3.64
C VAL A 197 -6.19 -22.68 3.96
N ASP A 198 -6.96 -23.08 2.96
CA ASP A 198 -8.33 -23.62 3.15
C ASP A 198 -8.28 -24.91 3.98
N GLU A 199 -7.32 -25.80 3.73
CA GLU A 199 -7.08 -27.01 4.53
C GLU A 199 -6.74 -26.68 5.99
N LEU A 200 -5.87 -25.68 6.21
CA LEU A 200 -5.55 -25.17 7.55
C LEU A 200 -6.80 -24.65 8.25
N VAL A 201 -7.59 -23.80 7.59
CA VAL A 201 -8.83 -23.23 8.15
C VAL A 201 -9.79 -24.35 8.56
N GLN A 202 -9.96 -25.37 7.72
CA GLN A 202 -10.81 -26.51 8.05
C GLN A 202 -10.27 -27.31 9.24
N LYS A 203 -8.95 -27.51 9.32
CA LYS A 203 -8.28 -28.20 10.43
C LYS A 203 -8.44 -27.44 11.76
N LEU A 204 -8.32 -26.13 11.72
CA LEU A 204 -8.55 -25.25 12.88
C LEU A 204 -9.99 -25.34 13.36
N LYS A 205 -10.96 -25.23 12.45
CA LYS A 205 -12.39 -25.38 12.75
C LYS A 205 -12.70 -26.72 13.40
N ASN A 206 -12.17 -27.82 12.88
CA ASN A 206 -12.36 -29.17 13.43
C ASN A 206 -11.76 -29.32 14.84
N ALA A 207 -10.74 -28.53 15.17
CA ALA A 207 -10.14 -28.48 16.51
C ALA A 207 -10.83 -27.50 17.47
N GLY A 208 -11.93 -26.85 17.05
CA GLY A 208 -12.64 -25.83 17.84
C GLY A 208 -11.91 -24.50 17.96
N ILE A 209 -10.96 -24.23 17.07
CA ILE A 209 -10.24 -22.94 17.00
C ILE A 209 -10.93 -22.07 15.93
N GLU A 210 -11.62 -21.05 16.36
CA GLU A 210 -12.33 -20.14 15.47
C GLU A 210 -11.38 -19.11 14.87
N ILE A 211 -11.53 -18.86 13.56
CA ILE A 211 -10.86 -17.82 12.81
C ILE A 211 -11.94 -16.83 12.32
N SER A 212 -11.91 -15.63 12.88
CA SER A 212 -12.91 -14.60 12.59
C SER A 212 -12.63 -13.86 11.28
N GLU A 213 -11.36 -13.80 10.85
CA GLU A 213 -10.96 -13.03 9.68
C GLU A 213 -9.83 -13.70 8.88
N LEU A 214 -9.97 -13.71 7.57
CA LEU A 214 -8.91 -14.04 6.61
C LEU A 214 -8.52 -12.75 5.88
N ALA A 215 -7.44 -12.10 6.30
CA ALA A 215 -6.94 -10.87 5.69
C ALA A 215 -6.07 -11.19 4.47
N CYS A 216 -6.66 -11.11 3.27
CA CYS A 216 -6.13 -11.70 2.07
C CYS A 216 -5.59 -10.69 1.06
N GLY A 217 -4.50 -11.08 0.42
CA GLY A 217 -4.02 -10.55 -0.85
C GLY A 217 -3.43 -9.15 -0.83
N GLY A 218 -3.24 -8.69 -2.03
CA GLY A 218 -2.81 -7.34 -2.39
C GLY A 218 -3.60 -6.85 -3.60
N THR A 219 -3.06 -5.88 -4.33
CA THR A 219 -3.78 -5.26 -5.46
C THR A 219 -3.98 -6.24 -6.63
N PHE A 220 -3.00 -7.09 -6.95
CA PHE A 220 -3.08 -8.05 -8.05
C PHE A 220 -4.20 -9.09 -7.87
N THR A 221 -4.35 -9.59 -6.65
CA THR A 221 -5.28 -10.67 -6.31
C THR A 221 -6.60 -10.17 -5.72
N PHE A 222 -6.73 -8.85 -5.54
CA PHE A 222 -7.93 -8.21 -5.00
C PHE A 222 -9.23 -8.67 -5.66
N PRO A 223 -9.39 -8.65 -7.01
CA PRO A 223 -10.64 -9.08 -7.65
C PRO A 223 -10.90 -10.58 -7.50
N ILE A 224 -9.85 -11.40 -7.34
CA ILE A 224 -9.95 -12.83 -7.14
C ILE A 224 -10.49 -13.12 -5.75
N HIS A 225 -9.84 -12.59 -4.71
CA HIS A 225 -10.31 -12.74 -3.33
C HIS A 225 -11.71 -12.15 -3.11
N ALA A 226 -12.11 -11.14 -3.88
CA ALA A 226 -13.45 -10.54 -3.79
C ALA A 226 -14.58 -11.54 -4.10
N LYS A 227 -14.31 -12.59 -4.89
CA LYS A 227 -15.27 -13.66 -5.20
C LYS A 227 -15.67 -14.48 -3.96
N TYR A 228 -14.85 -14.51 -2.91
CA TYR A 228 -15.03 -15.32 -1.70
C TYR A 228 -15.51 -14.45 -0.53
N LYS A 229 -16.76 -14.64 -0.08
CA LYS A 229 -17.40 -13.79 0.94
C LYS A 229 -16.72 -13.81 2.32
N ASN A 230 -16.00 -14.88 2.63
CA ASN A 230 -15.29 -15.06 3.91
C ASN A 230 -13.90 -14.44 3.95
N ARG A 231 -13.45 -13.75 2.87
CA ARG A 231 -12.14 -13.12 2.78
C ARG A 231 -12.25 -11.61 2.99
N THR A 232 -11.42 -11.06 3.83
CA THR A 232 -11.19 -9.62 4.00
C THR A 232 -10.11 -9.17 3.00
N LEU A 233 -10.35 -8.08 2.31
CA LEU A 233 -9.61 -7.66 1.12
C LEU A 233 -8.64 -6.54 1.46
N CYS A 234 -7.36 -6.72 1.08
CA CYS A 234 -6.27 -5.83 1.48
C CYS A 234 -5.60 -5.07 0.30
N PRO A 235 -6.35 -4.42 -0.63
CA PRO A 235 -5.73 -3.63 -1.69
C PRO A 235 -5.05 -2.38 -1.13
N GLY A 236 -3.99 -1.90 -1.78
CA GLY A 236 -3.28 -0.69 -1.35
C GLY A 236 -3.14 0.34 -2.47
N THR A 237 -2.62 -0.06 -3.62
CA THR A 237 -2.32 0.84 -4.75
C THR A 237 -3.55 1.44 -5.44
N PRO A 238 -4.75 0.81 -5.45
CA PRO A 238 -5.90 1.34 -6.16
C PRO A 238 -6.25 2.79 -5.85
N VAL A 239 -6.04 3.27 -4.63
CA VAL A 239 -6.39 4.65 -4.24
C VAL A 239 -5.63 5.72 -5.04
N LEU A 240 -4.41 5.41 -5.50
CA LEU A 240 -3.57 6.34 -6.28
C LEU A 240 -3.36 5.88 -7.70
N TRP A 241 -3.24 4.57 -7.92
CA TRP A 241 -2.91 3.89 -9.17
C TRP A 241 -1.59 4.37 -9.76
N ASP A 242 -0.99 3.57 -10.64
CA ASP A 242 0.26 3.91 -11.31
C ASP A 242 0.39 3.23 -12.68
N ALA A 243 1.40 3.63 -13.48
CA ALA A 243 1.58 3.12 -14.82
C ALA A 243 1.99 1.63 -14.84
N GLY A 244 2.68 1.15 -13.80
CA GLY A 244 3.08 -0.25 -13.72
C GLY A 244 1.91 -1.18 -13.45
N TYR A 245 0.95 -0.78 -12.62
CA TYR A 245 -0.28 -1.53 -12.42
C TYR A 245 -1.23 -1.42 -13.62
N GLU A 246 -1.37 -0.23 -14.23
CA GLU A 246 -2.15 -0.03 -15.45
C GLU A 246 -1.72 -0.97 -16.57
N GLU A 247 -0.40 -1.16 -16.74
CA GLU A 247 0.17 -2.04 -17.76
C GLU A 247 -0.01 -3.53 -17.40
N LYS A 248 0.25 -3.90 -16.14
CA LYS A 248 0.32 -5.30 -15.70
C LYS A 248 -1.04 -5.95 -15.45
N ILE A 249 -2.05 -5.18 -15.02
CA ILE A 249 -3.39 -5.67 -14.70
C ILE A 249 -4.48 -4.82 -15.36
N PRO A 250 -4.60 -4.88 -16.69
CA PRO A 250 -5.56 -4.08 -17.45
C PRO A 250 -7.02 -4.43 -17.17
N ASP A 251 -7.28 -5.52 -16.47
CA ASP A 251 -8.61 -5.94 -16.00
C ASP A 251 -9.10 -5.10 -14.79
N LEU A 252 -8.24 -4.29 -14.17
CA LEU A 252 -8.62 -3.37 -13.10
C LEU A 252 -8.67 -1.93 -13.62
N ASP A 253 -9.87 -1.37 -13.66
CA ASP A 253 -10.11 0.00 -14.10
C ASP A 253 -10.07 0.98 -12.92
N PHE A 254 -8.84 1.36 -12.50
CA PHE A 254 -8.63 2.44 -11.54
C PHE A 254 -8.05 3.68 -12.20
N LEU A 255 -8.32 4.85 -11.65
CA LEU A 255 -7.86 6.11 -12.18
C LEU A 255 -6.50 6.49 -11.58
N THR A 256 -5.53 6.83 -12.40
CA THR A 256 -4.33 7.51 -11.90
C THR A 256 -4.73 8.77 -11.13
N ALA A 257 -4.43 8.84 -9.85
CA ALA A 257 -4.75 9.96 -8.97
C ALA A 257 -3.52 10.66 -8.40
N ALA A 258 -2.34 10.24 -8.82
CA ALA A 258 -1.04 10.84 -8.48
C ALA A 258 -0.18 10.99 -9.73
N VAL A 259 0.35 12.20 -9.96
CA VAL A 259 1.16 12.55 -11.13
C VAL A 259 2.44 13.23 -10.67
N LEU A 260 3.58 12.82 -11.21
CA LEU A 260 4.85 13.52 -11.04
C LEU A 260 4.83 14.80 -11.90
N ALA A 261 5.18 15.91 -11.28
CA ALA A 261 5.43 17.20 -11.92
C ALA A 261 6.93 17.45 -11.99
N GLY A 262 7.42 17.80 -13.17
CA GLY A 262 8.82 18.13 -13.40
C GLY A 262 8.97 19.31 -14.36
N ARG A 263 10.21 19.72 -14.56
CA ARG A 263 10.56 20.76 -15.55
C ARG A 263 11.72 20.32 -16.41
N VAL A 264 11.70 20.81 -17.65
CA VAL A 264 12.89 20.83 -18.49
C VAL A 264 13.90 21.78 -17.88
N ILE A 265 15.10 21.30 -17.56
CA ILE A 265 16.16 22.12 -16.97
C ILE A 265 17.30 22.40 -17.95
N SER A 266 17.50 21.52 -18.95
CA SER A 266 18.57 21.68 -19.93
C SER A 266 18.31 20.87 -21.21
N LYS A 267 19.01 21.20 -22.29
CA LYS A 267 18.93 20.49 -23.58
C LYS A 267 20.33 20.16 -24.14
N PRO A 268 21.08 19.25 -23.48
CA PRO A 268 22.43 18.90 -23.94
C PRO A 268 22.39 18.08 -25.24
N HIS A 269 23.15 18.47 -26.26
CA HIS A 269 23.36 17.69 -27.48
C HIS A 269 22.09 17.13 -28.14
N GLY A 270 20.99 17.93 -28.18
CA GLY A 270 19.72 17.52 -28.79
C GLY A 270 18.86 16.59 -27.92
N LYS A 271 19.30 16.23 -26.74
CA LYS A 271 18.55 15.52 -25.71
C LYS A 271 17.86 16.50 -24.77
N VAL A 272 16.96 15.98 -23.90
CA VAL A 272 16.24 16.82 -22.93
C VAL A 272 16.53 16.30 -21.53
N CYS A 273 16.92 17.21 -20.66
CA CYS A 273 17.17 16.94 -19.24
C CYS A 273 16.06 17.55 -18.37
N PHE A 274 15.53 16.75 -17.46
CA PHE A 274 14.49 17.12 -16.50
C PHE A 274 15.03 17.02 -15.07
N ASP A 275 14.40 17.73 -14.13
CA ASP A 275 14.63 17.64 -12.69
C ASP A 275 14.00 16.37 -12.04
N LEU A 276 13.71 15.37 -12.85
CA LEU A 276 13.09 14.08 -12.44
C LEU A 276 14.15 13.00 -12.20
N GLY A 277 15.07 13.25 -11.27
CA GLY A 277 16.07 12.27 -10.85
C GLY A 277 15.50 11.12 -10.05
N HIS A 278 16.32 10.10 -9.79
CA HIS A 278 15.86 8.89 -9.09
C HIS A 278 15.53 9.11 -7.59
N LYS A 279 15.84 10.27 -7.01
CA LYS A 279 15.40 10.66 -5.65
C LYS A 279 13.94 11.12 -5.59
N THR A 280 13.27 11.26 -6.73
CA THR A 280 11.88 11.73 -6.81
C THR A 280 10.88 10.64 -7.17
N MET A 281 11.35 9.46 -7.52
CA MET A 281 10.53 8.32 -7.92
C MET A 281 11.15 6.98 -7.53
N ALA A 282 10.38 5.90 -7.68
CA ALA A 282 10.76 4.52 -7.37
C ALA A 282 12.06 4.08 -8.08
N SER A 283 13.20 4.24 -7.41
CA SER A 283 14.52 3.95 -7.97
C SER A 283 14.84 2.46 -8.09
N GLU A 284 14.10 1.60 -7.42
CA GLU A 284 14.23 0.14 -7.49
C GLU A 284 13.68 -0.45 -8.81
N MET A 285 12.90 0.34 -9.55
CA MET A 285 12.34 -0.09 -10.83
C MET A 285 13.38 0.00 -11.94
N THR A 286 13.26 -0.90 -12.91
CA THR A 286 14.00 -0.79 -14.19
C THR A 286 13.51 0.40 -15.00
N HIS A 287 14.35 0.92 -15.89
CA HIS A 287 13.92 1.96 -16.84
C HIS A 287 12.94 1.42 -17.89
N PRO A 288 11.99 2.25 -18.29
CA PRO A 288 11.68 3.59 -17.77
C PRO A 288 10.98 3.51 -16.41
N ARG A 289 11.26 4.45 -15.50
CA ARG A 289 10.66 4.54 -14.17
C ARG A 289 9.41 5.40 -14.09
N LEU A 290 9.09 6.05 -15.21
CA LEU A 290 7.90 6.87 -15.40
C LEU A 290 7.40 6.79 -16.83
N LYS A 291 6.14 7.20 -17.04
CA LYS A 291 5.48 7.38 -18.34
C LYS A 291 5.07 8.85 -18.45
N PHE A 292 5.67 9.61 -19.37
CA PHE A 292 5.24 10.98 -19.65
C PHE A 292 3.83 10.99 -20.24
N LEU A 293 3.06 12.04 -19.93
CA LEU A 293 1.70 12.22 -20.41
C LEU A 293 1.62 13.06 -21.70
N ASP A 294 2.58 13.95 -21.91
CA ASP A 294 2.61 14.91 -23.02
C ASP A 294 3.83 14.76 -23.92
N ILE A 295 4.76 13.88 -23.60
CA ILE A 295 6.05 13.77 -24.30
C ILE A 295 6.23 12.30 -24.72
N GLN A 296 6.56 12.10 -25.99
CA GLN A 296 7.02 10.80 -26.44
C GLN A 296 8.48 10.60 -25.98
N MET A 297 8.75 9.52 -25.29
CA MET A 297 10.11 9.14 -24.85
C MET A 297 10.60 7.98 -25.69
N ASP A 298 11.73 8.15 -26.39
CA ASP A 298 12.36 7.06 -27.14
C ASP A 298 13.24 6.22 -26.21
N ASN A 299 14.16 6.87 -25.48
CA ASN A 299 15.05 6.18 -24.53
C ASN A 299 15.35 7.04 -23.31
N VAL A 300 15.58 6.39 -22.19
CA VAL A 300 16.28 6.97 -21.04
C VAL A 300 17.77 6.87 -21.30
N GLU A 301 18.43 8.01 -21.52
CA GLU A 301 19.85 8.08 -21.77
C GLU A 301 20.67 7.98 -20.47
N ASN A 302 20.17 8.66 -19.45
CA ASN A 302 20.76 8.64 -18.11
C ASN A 302 19.75 9.09 -17.07
N GLN A 303 19.84 8.52 -15.86
CA GLN A 303 19.13 9.04 -14.71
C GLN A 303 20.06 9.03 -13.49
N SER A 304 20.39 10.21 -12.99
CA SER A 304 21.16 10.42 -11.77
C SER A 304 20.23 10.80 -10.60
N GLU A 305 20.80 11.27 -9.52
CA GLU A 305 20.05 11.58 -8.30
C GLU A 305 18.95 12.59 -8.52
N GLU A 306 19.28 13.70 -9.23
CA GLU A 306 18.38 14.83 -9.44
C GLU A 306 18.02 15.08 -10.93
N HIS A 307 18.54 14.26 -11.86
CA HIS A 307 18.43 14.51 -13.29
C HIS A 307 17.93 13.27 -14.04
N LEU A 308 17.03 13.49 -14.98
CA LEU A 308 16.61 12.50 -15.98
C LEU A 308 16.90 13.06 -17.38
N VAL A 309 17.74 12.36 -18.15
CA VAL A 309 18.05 12.72 -19.55
C VAL A 309 17.40 11.71 -20.48
N ILE A 310 16.62 12.19 -21.43
CA ILE A 310 15.98 11.34 -22.44
C ILE A 310 16.31 11.79 -23.86
N SER A 311 16.22 10.84 -24.79
CA SER A 311 16.02 11.14 -26.21
C SER A 311 14.52 11.15 -26.51
N THR A 312 14.11 12.12 -27.32
CA THR A 312 12.70 12.35 -27.66
C THR A 312 12.57 13.08 -29.00
N PRO A 313 11.59 12.70 -29.86
CA PRO A 313 11.30 13.47 -31.09
C PRO A 313 10.73 14.86 -30.77
N ASP A 314 10.22 15.07 -29.55
CA ASP A 314 9.68 16.36 -29.11
C ASP A 314 10.74 17.36 -28.66
N ALA A 315 12.04 16.99 -28.69
CA ALA A 315 13.14 17.82 -28.20
C ALA A 315 13.13 19.27 -28.77
N LYS A 316 12.71 19.46 -30.04
CA LYS A 316 12.64 20.81 -30.65
C LYS A 316 11.52 21.68 -30.09
N LYS A 317 10.45 21.08 -29.56
CA LYS A 317 9.27 21.76 -29.00
C LYS A 317 9.46 22.15 -27.53
N LEU A 318 10.35 21.46 -26.83
CA LEU A 318 10.60 21.64 -25.41
C LEU A 318 11.66 22.69 -25.15
N ASN A 319 11.45 23.54 -24.15
CA ASN A 319 12.38 24.61 -23.75
C ASN A 319 12.67 24.50 -22.23
N PRO A 320 13.86 24.92 -21.78
CA PRO A 320 14.12 25.05 -20.35
C PRO A 320 13.05 25.92 -19.67
N GLY A 321 12.51 25.39 -18.56
CA GLY A 321 11.39 25.96 -17.84
C GLY A 321 10.03 25.34 -18.16
N ASP A 322 9.88 24.63 -19.26
CA ASP A 322 8.61 23.96 -19.61
C ASP A 322 8.24 22.91 -18.55
N PHE A 323 6.99 22.97 -18.13
CA PHE A 323 6.41 22.05 -17.13
C PHE A 323 5.99 20.73 -17.78
N VAL A 324 6.27 19.62 -17.12
CA VAL A 324 5.96 18.28 -17.64
C VAL A 324 5.24 17.42 -16.60
N TYR A 325 4.45 16.48 -17.10
CA TYR A 325 3.64 15.57 -16.30
C TYR A 325 4.01 14.12 -16.62
N ALA A 326 4.17 13.30 -15.58
CA ALA A 326 4.45 11.89 -15.75
C ALA A 326 3.75 11.02 -14.68
N ILE A 327 3.43 9.79 -15.03
CA ILE A 327 2.92 8.80 -14.08
C ILE A 327 4.11 7.92 -13.68
N PRO A 328 4.39 7.74 -12.37
CA PRO A 328 5.44 6.82 -11.94
C PRO A 328 5.06 5.36 -12.26
N ILE A 329 6.04 4.52 -12.52
CA ILE A 329 5.82 3.07 -12.69
C ILE A 329 5.45 2.40 -11.36
N HIS A 330 5.93 2.93 -10.23
CA HIS A 330 5.59 2.41 -8.91
C HIS A 330 5.34 3.56 -7.93
N ILE A 331 4.07 3.80 -7.62
CA ILE A 331 3.65 4.96 -6.81
C ILE A 331 4.03 4.83 -5.32
N CYS A 332 4.04 3.60 -4.76
CA CYS A 332 4.23 3.43 -3.32
C CYS A 332 5.57 3.99 -2.81
N PRO A 333 6.75 3.58 -3.35
CA PRO A 333 8.01 4.20 -2.95
C PRO A 333 8.13 5.64 -3.43
N THR A 334 7.52 6.01 -4.56
CA THR A 334 7.52 7.40 -5.04
C THR A 334 6.91 8.34 -4.00
N ILE A 335 5.71 8.06 -3.50
CA ILE A 335 5.09 8.87 -2.43
C ILE A 335 5.98 9.01 -1.20
N ALA A 336 6.66 7.93 -0.80
CA ALA A 336 7.50 7.93 0.39
C ALA A 336 8.75 8.82 0.28
N LEU A 337 9.14 9.23 -0.93
CA LEU A 337 10.26 10.16 -1.17
C LEU A 337 9.89 11.62 -0.95
N HIS A 338 8.59 11.98 -1.02
CA HIS A 338 8.11 13.35 -0.87
C HIS A 338 7.60 13.62 0.54
N GLU A 339 7.93 14.78 1.11
CA GLU A 339 7.43 15.19 2.43
C GLU A 339 6.00 15.70 2.36
N GLN A 340 5.66 16.35 1.25
CA GLN A 340 4.34 16.86 0.94
C GLN A 340 4.02 16.64 -0.54
N VAL A 341 2.74 16.68 -0.85
CA VAL A 341 2.20 16.59 -2.21
C VAL A 341 1.29 17.77 -2.47
N TYR A 342 1.26 18.28 -3.70
CA TYR A 342 0.32 19.33 -4.09
C TYR A 342 -1.07 18.74 -4.36
N VAL A 343 -2.09 19.44 -3.88
CA VAL A 343 -3.51 19.07 -4.05
C VAL A 343 -4.10 19.84 -5.23
N VAL A 344 -4.67 19.11 -6.17
CA VAL A 344 -5.26 19.68 -7.38
C VAL A 344 -6.79 19.54 -7.34
N GLU A 345 -7.48 20.67 -7.41
CA GLU A 345 -8.93 20.76 -7.57
C GLU A 345 -9.27 21.72 -8.72
N ASN A 346 -10.21 21.33 -9.59
CA ASN A 346 -10.65 22.14 -10.74
C ASN A 346 -9.48 22.59 -11.65
N ASN A 347 -8.48 21.71 -11.85
CA ASN A 347 -7.25 22.00 -12.60
C ASN A 347 -6.42 23.13 -11.99
N LYS A 348 -6.44 23.32 -10.69
CA LYS A 348 -5.62 24.29 -9.97
C LYS A 348 -5.05 23.66 -8.71
N VAL A 349 -3.77 23.91 -8.43
CA VAL A 349 -3.20 23.62 -7.11
C VAL A 349 -3.82 24.54 -6.09
N VAL A 350 -4.42 23.96 -5.04
CA VAL A 350 -5.16 24.68 -3.98
C VAL A 350 -4.47 24.60 -2.61
N GLY A 351 -3.45 23.76 -2.47
CA GLY A 351 -2.72 23.57 -1.23
C GLY A 351 -1.82 22.34 -1.28
N THR A 352 -1.41 21.87 -0.13
CA THR A 352 -0.57 20.67 0.03
C THR A 352 -1.12 19.75 1.11
N TRP A 353 -0.86 18.44 0.96
CA TRP A 353 -1.01 17.45 2.03
C TRP A 353 0.36 16.93 2.45
N GLU A 354 0.53 16.66 3.73
CA GLU A 354 1.74 16.04 4.24
C GLU A 354 1.71 14.51 4.06
N VAL A 355 2.83 13.93 3.66
CA VAL A 355 3.03 12.48 3.67
C VAL A 355 3.50 12.07 5.07
N VAL A 356 2.63 12.24 6.05
CA VAL A 356 2.94 12.13 7.49
C VAL A 356 3.63 10.82 7.85
N ALA A 357 3.14 9.71 7.30
CA ALA A 357 3.62 8.38 7.66
C ALA A 357 4.87 7.93 6.88
N ARG A 358 5.53 8.82 6.10
CA ARG A 358 6.87 8.53 5.56
C ARG A 358 7.95 8.56 6.64
N LYS A 359 7.75 9.33 7.69
CA LYS A 359 8.68 9.39 8.82
C LYS A 359 8.67 8.05 9.57
N ARG A 360 9.84 7.47 9.80
CA ARG A 360 10.00 6.31 10.68
C ARG A 360 10.40 6.83 12.05
N THR A 361 9.44 6.90 12.98
CA THR A 361 9.69 7.26 14.38
C THR A 361 10.01 6.02 15.18
N PHE A 362 11.09 6.07 15.93
CA PHE A 362 11.54 5.01 16.82
C PHE A 362 11.14 5.30 18.27
#